data_e5014ac32d482f9af22e2adb92aad655
#
_entry.id   e5014ac32d482f9af22e2adb92aad655
#
_cell.length_a   1.000
_cell.length_b   1.000
_cell.length_c   1.000
_cell.angle_alpha   90.00
_cell.angle_beta   90.00
_cell.angle_gamma   90.00
#
_symmetry.space_group_name_H-M   'P 1'
#
loop_
_entity.id
_entity.type
_entity.pdbx_description
1 polymer ?
#
loop_
_entity_poly.entity_id
_entity_poly.type
_entity_poly.pdbx_seq_one_letter_code
_entity_poly.pdbx_strand_id
1 'polypeptide(L)'
;RTRMLDIVGSKTYKIEREECAVLPMYHINENTNNKNQHLIFAGIAGGAMRASTGYSFLACQRWAKQCACELKSKQTLSVTTALSSFTPIGNLYQKMDRLMLTVLRNDMGIGVTIFVQMFKKVKPARFARFMTEQATIFDFICVIWAMPKRAFLRALFSRRKRIARGE
;
A
#
# COMPACT_ATOMS: atom_id res chain seq x y z
N ARG A 1 -16.77 -16.72 13.77
CA ARG A 1 -16.36 -17.42 15.04
C ARG A 1 -16.12 -18.91 14.81
N THR A 2 -17.01 -19.65 14.19
CA THR A 2 -16.88 -21.10 13.88
C THR A 2 -15.59 -21.43 13.13
N ARG A 3 -15.27 -20.66 12.10
CA ARG A 3 -14.06 -20.84 11.25
C ARG A 3 -12.73 -20.70 12.04
N MET A 4 -12.73 -19.92 13.09
CA MET A 4 -11.53 -19.71 13.93
C MET A 4 -11.26 -20.92 14.82
N LEU A 5 -12.31 -21.59 15.32
CA LEU A 5 -12.22 -22.83 16.08
C LEU A 5 -11.61 -23.97 15.25
N ASP A 6 -11.99 -24.05 13.96
CA ASP A 6 -11.47 -25.05 13.02
C ASP A 6 -9.96 -24.89 12.76
N ILE A 7 -9.49 -23.62 12.72
CA ILE A 7 -8.07 -23.30 12.46
C ILE A 7 -7.21 -23.54 13.70
N VAL A 8 -7.72 -23.19 14.89
CA VAL A 8 -6.97 -23.27 16.16
C VAL A 8 -7.01 -24.68 16.75
N GLY A 9 -7.92 -25.54 16.27
CA GLY A 9 -8.07 -26.92 16.77
C GLY A 9 -8.54 -27.00 18.23
N SER A 10 -8.97 -25.90 18.83
CA SER A 10 -9.46 -25.81 20.20
C SER A 10 -10.97 -25.59 20.24
N LYS A 11 -11.65 -26.29 21.13
CA LYS A 11 -13.10 -26.13 21.36
C LYS A 11 -13.48 -24.87 22.15
N THR A 12 -12.51 -24.28 22.85
CA THR A 12 -12.72 -23.09 23.69
C THR A 12 -11.58 -22.11 23.49
N TYR A 13 -11.91 -20.83 23.38
CA TYR A 13 -10.95 -19.73 23.38
C TYR A 13 -11.48 -18.53 24.17
N LYS A 14 -10.59 -17.74 24.73
CA LYS A 14 -10.88 -16.47 25.37
C LYS A 14 -10.42 -15.35 24.45
N ILE A 15 -11.31 -14.41 24.14
CA ILE A 15 -10.93 -13.18 23.43
C ILE A 15 -10.34 -12.24 24.49
N GLU A 16 -9.05 -11.95 24.39
CA GLU A 16 -8.36 -11.02 25.28
C GLU A 16 -8.47 -9.58 24.80
N ARG A 17 -8.49 -9.39 23.48
CA ARG A 17 -8.58 -8.07 22.85
C ARG A 17 -9.29 -8.15 21.51
N GLU A 18 -10.12 -7.18 21.23
CA GLU A 18 -10.77 -6.97 19.93
C GLU A 18 -10.47 -5.55 19.45
N GLU A 19 -10.00 -5.44 18.21
CA GLU A 19 -9.70 -4.16 17.58
C GLU A 19 -10.53 -4.02 16.30
N CYS A 20 -11.14 -2.85 16.12
CA CYS A 20 -11.83 -2.47 14.90
C CYS A 20 -11.24 -1.17 14.38
N ALA A 21 -10.78 -1.16 13.11
CA ALA A 21 -10.23 0.01 12.48
C ALA A 21 -10.65 0.10 11.02
N VAL A 22 -10.75 1.33 10.52
CA VAL A 22 -10.94 1.61 9.09
C VAL A 22 -9.59 1.96 8.49
N LEU A 23 -9.14 1.16 7.51
CA LEU A 23 -7.89 1.43 6.79
C LEU A 23 -8.17 2.41 5.65
N PRO A 24 -7.48 3.56 5.60
CA PRO A 24 -7.65 4.54 4.52
C PRO A 24 -7.00 4.03 3.24
N MET A 25 -7.81 3.56 2.28
CA MET A 25 -7.35 3.09 0.97
C MET A 25 -7.12 4.28 0.00
N TYR A 26 -6.32 5.26 0.42
CA TYR A 26 -5.92 6.41 -0.38
C TYR A 26 -4.54 6.92 0.06
N HIS A 27 -3.90 7.71 -0.80
CA HIS A 27 -2.64 8.34 -0.44
C HIS A 27 -2.91 9.54 0.46
N ILE A 28 -2.36 9.52 1.66
CA ILE A 28 -2.34 10.67 2.54
C ILE A 28 -1.29 11.64 1.99
N ASN A 29 -1.71 12.82 1.55
CA ASN A 29 -0.79 13.87 1.14
C ASN A 29 -0.21 14.53 2.38
N GLU A 30 1.12 14.60 2.47
CA GLU A 30 1.85 15.26 3.56
C GLU A 30 1.58 16.77 3.66
N ASN A 31 0.98 17.37 2.63
CA ASN A 31 0.63 18.78 2.57
C ASN A 31 -0.54 19.20 3.49
N THR A 32 -1.04 18.32 4.34
CA THR A 32 -1.84 18.78 5.47
C THR A 32 -0.90 19.50 6.44
N ASN A 33 -0.61 20.76 6.08
CA ASN A 33 -0.02 21.84 6.86
C ASN A 33 0.23 21.45 8.32
N ASN A 34 1.30 20.74 8.57
CA ASN A 34 1.75 20.55 9.93
C ASN A 34 2.39 21.87 10.37
N LYS A 35 1.54 22.85 10.72
CA LYS A 35 1.96 24.13 11.29
C LYS A 35 2.72 23.93 12.62
N ASN A 36 2.59 22.76 13.21
CA ASN A 36 3.29 22.39 14.43
C ASN A 36 4.56 21.60 14.08
N GLN A 37 5.70 22.27 14.12
CA GLN A 37 7.03 21.67 13.93
C GLN A 37 7.37 20.55 14.93
N HIS A 38 6.58 20.41 16.01
CA HIS A 38 6.79 19.43 17.07
C HIS A 38 5.93 18.16 16.94
N LEU A 39 5.06 18.05 15.91
CA LEU A 39 4.18 16.92 15.72
C LEU A 39 4.57 16.14 14.46
N ILE A 40 4.93 14.89 14.63
CA ILE A 40 5.28 13.97 13.55
C ILE A 40 4.25 12.86 13.50
N PHE A 41 3.57 12.72 12.36
CA PHE A 41 2.69 11.60 12.12
C PHE A 41 3.49 10.37 11.69
N ALA A 42 3.25 9.24 12.35
CA ALA A 42 3.92 7.97 12.09
C ALA A 42 2.95 6.90 11.61
N GLY A 43 3.47 5.83 11.02
CA GLY A 43 2.69 4.69 10.59
C GLY A 43 1.65 5.04 9.52
N ILE A 44 0.44 4.55 9.67
CA ILE A 44 -0.66 4.77 8.71
C ILE A 44 -1.03 6.26 8.63
N ALA A 45 -1.09 6.95 9.76
CA ALA A 45 -1.39 8.39 9.81
C ALA A 45 -0.33 9.23 9.10
N GLY A 46 0.93 8.77 9.06
CA GLY A 46 2.03 9.40 8.33
C GLY A 46 2.19 8.94 6.89
N GLY A 47 1.24 8.21 6.33
CA GLY A 47 1.27 7.78 4.93
C GLY A 47 2.15 6.56 4.65
N ALA A 48 2.56 5.80 5.67
CA ALA A 48 3.41 4.62 5.51
C ALA A 48 2.69 3.40 4.89
N MET A 49 1.38 3.52 4.58
CA MET A 49 0.58 2.42 4.07
C MET A 49 0.44 2.49 2.55
N ARG A 50 0.62 1.35 1.87
CA ARG A 50 0.29 1.23 0.46
C ARG A 50 -1.22 1.23 0.26
N ALA A 51 -1.70 2.21 -0.50
CA ALA A 51 -3.12 2.46 -0.68
C ALA A 51 -3.88 1.27 -1.33
N SER A 52 -3.23 0.47 -2.19
CA SER A 52 -3.87 -0.65 -2.89
C SER A 52 -3.91 -1.95 -2.10
N THR A 53 -3.03 -2.12 -1.11
CA THR A 53 -2.86 -3.40 -0.40
C THR A 53 -3.03 -3.29 1.11
N GLY A 54 -3.00 -2.09 1.67
CA GLY A 54 -2.98 -1.88 3.12
C GLY A 54 -1.66 -2.25 3.80
N TYR A 55 -0.63 -2.63 3.03
CA TYR A 55 0.64 -3.07 3.60
C TYR A 55 1.47 -1.89 4.07
N SER A 56 1.95 -1.92 5.31
CA SER A 56 2.69 -0.82 5.93
C SER A 56 3.92 -1.27 6.72
N PHE A 57 4.05 -2.55 7.06
CA PHE A 57 5.02 -3.04 8.04
C PHE A 57 6.48 -2.63 7.73
N LEU A 58 6.98 -2.91 6.52
CA LEU A 58 8.36 -2.56 6.16
C LEU A 58 8.58 -1.05 6.01
N ALA A 59 7.55 -0.32 5.59
CA ALA A 59 7.63 1.13 5.53
C ALA A 59 7.77 1.73 6.93
N CYS A 60 6.98 1.24 7.90
CA CYS A 60 7.10 1.65 9.30
C CYS A 60 8.47 1.30 9.89
N GLN A 61 9.02 0.12 9.59
CA GLN A 61 10.35 -0.27 10.05
C GLN A 61 11.46 0.64 9.47
N ARG A 62 11.39 0.94 8.17
CA ARG A 62 12.35 1.86 7.53
C ARG A 62 12.28 3.24 8.15
N TRP A 63 11.08 3.76 8.34
CA TRP A 63 10.87 5.03 9.01
C TRP A 63 11.43 5.03 10.43
N ALA A 64 11.13 4.02 11.25
CA ALA A 64 11.64 3.93 12.61
C ALA A 64 13.17 3.90 12.66
N LYS A 65 13.81 3.14 11.76
CA LYS A 65 15.28 3.10 11.64
C LYS A 65 15.86 4.47 11.29
N GLN A 66 15.24 5.19 10.36
CA GLN A 66 15.69 6.52 9.96
C GLN A 66 15.51 7.51 11.11
N CYS A 67 14.37 7.51 11.81
CA CYS A 67 14.16 8.31 13.01
C CYS A 67 15.26 8.08 14.07
N ALA A 68 15.56 6.81 14.35
CA ALA A 68 16.61 6.47 15.31
C ALA A 68 17.99 7.01 14.87
N CYS A 69 18.31 6.91 13.59
CA CYS A 69 19.57 7.46 13.06
C CYS A 69 19.62 8.99 13.14
N GLU A 70 18.52 9.68 12.83
CA GLU A 70 18.47 11.16 12.90
C GLU A 70 18.54 11.66 14.34
N LEU A 71 17.81 11.06 15.27
CA LEU A 71 17.89 11.40 16.69
C LEU A 71 19.31 11.23 17.24
N LYS A 72 20.01 10.16 16.80
CA LYS A 72 21.40 9.93 17.21
C LYS A 72 22.36 10.99 16.66
N SER A 73 22.11 11.50 15.44
CA SER A 73 23.06 12.40 14.77
C SER A 73 22.76 13.88 14.99
N LYS A 74 21.50 14.29 15.02
CA LYS A 74 21.08 15.70 14.96
C LYS A 74 20.23 16.16 16.14
N GLN A 75 19.80 15.26 17.00
CA GLN A 75 18.84 15.50 18.09
C GLN A 75 17.48 16.13 17.63
N THR A 76 17.28 16.28 16.34
CA THR A 76 16.05 16.81 15.73
C THR A 76 15.55 15.87 14.66
N LEU A 77 14.23 15.67 14.62
CA LEU A 77 13.59 14.85 13.61
C LEU A 77 13.13 15.73 12.45
N SER A 78 13.63 15.43 11.25
CA SER A 78 13.17 16.04 10.00
C SER A 78 12.55 15.00 9.04
N VAL A 79 12.25 13.83 9.56
CA VAL A 79 11.83 12.67 8.74
C VAL A 79 10.41 12.82 8.29
N THR A 80 10.21 12.87 6.98
CA THR A 80 8.92 12.70 6.36
C THR A 80 8.60 11.21 6.25
N THR A 81 7.37 10.84 6.57
CA THR A 81 6.92 9.43 6.54
C THR A 81 6.43 8.99 5.18
N ALA A 82 6.46 9.88 4.15
CA ALA A 82 5.97 9.56 2.83
C ALA A 82 6.72 8.39 2.21
N LEU A 83 5.98 7.41 1.81
CA LEU A 83 6.49 6.25 1.06
C LEU A 83 7.31 6.64 -0.18
N SER A 84 6.92 7.74 -0.84
CA SER A 84 7.61 8.28 -2.01
C SER A 84 9.06 8.69 -1.73
N SER A 85 9.37 9.03 -0.47
CA SER A 85 10.70 9.48 -0.06
C SER A 85 11.70 8.34 0.12
N PHE A 86 11.23 7.09 0.28
CA PHE A 86 12.09 5.96 0.61
C PHE A 86 12.46 5.07 -0.58
N THR A 87 11.82 5.25 -1.72
CA THR A 87 12.08 4.40 -2.89
C THR A 87 12.30 5.24 -4.15
N PRO A 88 13.33 4.91 -4.96
CA PRO A 88 13.61 5.61 -6.22
C PRO A 88 12.42 5.59 -7.20
N ILE A 89 11.52 4.62 -7.04
CA ILE A 89 10.38 4.35 -7.92
C ILE A 89 9.05 4.61 -7.20
N GLY A 90 9.07 5.35 -6.07
CA GLY A 90 7.89 5.61 -5.24
C GLY A 90 6.70 6.18 -6.00
N ASN A 91 6.96 7.10 -6.92
CA ASN A 91 5.92 7.68 -7.79
C ASN A 91 5.25 6.64 -8.70
N LEU A 92 5.97 5.60 -9.14
CA LEU A 92 5.40 4.53 -9.95
C LEU A 92 4.48 3.65 -9.11
N TYR A 93 4.87 3.31 -7.89
CA TYR A 93 4.00 2.58 -6.95
C TYR A 93 2.71 3.33 -6.70
N GLN A 94 2.79 4.63 -6.42
CA GLN A 94 1.59 5.46 -6.21
C GLN A 94 0.67 5.49 -7.43
N LYS A 95 1.22 5.59 -8.65
CA LYS A 95 0.43 5.55 -9.89
C LYS A 95 -0.24 4.20 -10.07
N MET A 96 0.46 3.10 -9.79
CA MET A 96 -0.09 1.75 -9.87
C MET A 96 -1.18 1.53 -8.82
N ASP A 97 -0.97 1.97 -7.60
CA ASP A 97 -1.95 1.88 -6.51
C ASP A 97 -3.24 2.65 -6.87
N ARG A 98 -3.12 3.88 -7.36
CA ARG A 98 -4.27 4.67 -7.85
C ARG A 98 -5.02 3.96 -8.98
N LEU A 99 -4.29 3.36 -9.92
CA LEU A 99 -4.89 2.61 -11.02
C LEU A 99 -5.62 1.36 -10.50
N MET A 100 -4.99 0.61 -9.61
CA MET A 100 -5.58 -0.58 -8.98
C MET A 100 -6.86 -0.23 -8.22
N LEU A 101 -6.84 0.83 -7.41
CA LEU A 101 -8.03 1.30 -6.69
C LEU A 101 -9.15 1.74 -7.65
N THR A 102 -8.80 2.34 -8.79
CA THR A 102 -9.78 2.70 -9.82
C THR A 102 -10.41 1.44 -10.43
N VAL A 103 -9.63 0.40 -10.69
CA VAL A 103 -10.12 -0.89 -11.19
C VAL A 103 -11.07 -1.52 -10.17
N LEU A 104 -10.66 -1.60 -8.90
CA LEU A 104 -11.48 -2.17 -7.82
C LEU A 104 -12.76 -1.38 -7.58
N ARG A 105 -12.72 -0.05 -7.67
CA ARG A 105 -13.92 0.79 -7.55
C ARG A 105 -14.93 0.54 -8.66
N ASN A 106 -14.47 0.24 -9.87
CA ASN A 106 -15.35 -0.05 -11.00
C ASN A 106 -15.93 -1.48 -10.94
N ASP A 107 -15.16 -2.42 -10.39
CA ASP A 107 -15.55 -3.83 -10.26
C ASP A 107 -14.78 -4.48 -9.11
N MET A 108 -15.40 -4.59 -7.94
CA MET A 108 -14.81 -5.23 -6.76
C MET A 108 -14.53 -6.72 -6.97
N GLY A 109 -15.35 -7.40 -7.77
CA GLY A 109 -15.23 -8.84 -8.02
C GLY A 109 -13.92 -9.23 -8.73
N ILE A 110 -13.36 -8.31 -9.52
CA ILE A 110 -12.11 -8.56 -10.24
C ILE A 110 -10.88 -8.66 -9.32
N GLY A 111 -10.99 -8.18 -8.09
CA GLY A 111 -9.87 -8.19 -7.12
C GLY A 111 -9.31 -9.59 -6.91
N VAL A 112 -10.16 -10.58 -6.69
CA VAL A 112 -9.75 -11.98 -6.53
C VAL A 112 -9.00 -12.47 -7.77
N THR A 113 -9.51 -12.18 -8.95
CA THR A 113 -8.89 -12.58 -10.23
C THR A 113 -7.50 -11.96 -10.39
N ILE A 114 -7.33 -10.69 -10.03
CA ILE A 114 -6.04 -9.99 -10.09
C ILE A 114 -5.03 -10.71 -9.20
N PHE A 115 -5.35 -10.93 -7.93
CA PHE A 115 -4.42 -11.58 -7.00
C PHE A 115 -4.10 -13.01 -7.40
N VAL A 116 -5.10 -13.81 -7.79
CA VAL A 116 -4.88 -15.19 -8.26
C VAL A 116 -3.97 -15.21 -9.50
N GLN A 117 -4.15 -14.30 -10.46
CA GLN A 117 -3.28 -14.22 -11.62
C GLN A 117 -1.85 -13.79 -11.27
N MET A 118 -1.69 -12.85 -10.36
CA MET A 118 -0.37 -12.45 -9.87
C MET A 118 0.36 -13.63 -9.22
N PHE A 119 -0.30 -14.37 -8.32
CA PHE A 119 0.29 -15.54 -7.69
C PHE A 119 0.63 -16.67 -8.69
N LYS A 120 -0.19 -16.86 -9.72
CA LYS A 120 0.05 -17.93 -10.72
C LYS A 120 1.14 -17.57 -11.73
N LYS A 121 1.28 -16.30 -12.10
CA LYS A 121 2.13 -15.87 -13.23
C LYS A 121 3.43 -15.18 -12.82
N VAL A 122 3.48 -14.59 -11.64
CA VAL A 122 4.67 -13.89 -11.14
C VAL A 122 5.45 -14.81 -10.22
N LYS A 123 6.76 -14.93 -10.42
CA LYS A 123 7.64 -15.71 -9.54
C LYS A 123 7.55 -15.18 -8.10
N PRO A 124 7.49 -16.04 -7.06
CA PRO A 124 7.31 -15.63 -5.67
C PRO A 124 8.30 -14.55 -5.21
N ALA A 125 9.59 -14.69 -5.56
CA ALA A 125 10.60 -13.70 -5.19
C ALA A 125 10.35 -12.31 -5.80
N ARG A 126 9.82 -12.23 -7.04
CA ARG A 126 9.46 -10.96 -7.69
C ARG A 126 8.21 -10.35 -7.05
N PHE A 127 7.23 -11.20 -6.77
CA PHE A 127 6.02 -10.77 -6.07
C PHE A 127 6.36 -10.22 -4.69
N ALA A 128 7.24 -10.90 -3.92
CA ALA A 128 7.72 -10.42 -2.64
C ALA A 128 8.41 -9.05 -2.76
N ARG A 129 9.34 -8.88 -3.72
CA ARG A 129 9.97 -7.57 -3.96
C ARG A 129 8.97 -6.49 -4.34
N PHE A 130 7.97 -6.83 -5.13
CA PHE A 130 6.90 -5.89 -5.49
C PHE A 130 6.07 -5.47 -4.27
N MET A 131 5.71 -6.40 -3.41
CA MET A 131 4.95 -6.13 -2.19
C MET A 131 5.76 -5.33 -1.17
N THR A 132 7.08 -5.55 -1.10
CA THR A 132 7.99 -4.88 -0.16
C THR A 132 8.60 -3.59 -0.70
N GLU A 133 8.16 -3.11 -1.87
CA GLU A 133 8.63 -1.89 -2.54
C GLU A 133 10.11 -1.91 -2.94
N GLN A 134 10.64 -3.10 -3.14
CA GLN A 134 12.01 -3.36 -3.62
C GLN A 134 12.03 -3.88 -5.06
N ALA A 135 10.92 -3.74 -5.80
CA ALA A 135 10.82 -4.21 -7.16
C ALA A 135 11.73 -3.43 -8.10
N THR A 136 12.36 -4.17 -9.00
CA THR A 136 13.05 -3.61 -10.15
C THR A 136 12.06 -3.25 -11.24
N ILE A 137 12.47 -2.46 -12.24
CA ILE A 137 11.64 -2.14 -13.41
C ILE A 137 11.16 -3.42 -14.11
N PHE A 138 12.01 -4.45 -14.16
CA PHE A 138 11.63 -5.73 -14.74
C PHE A 138 10.55 -6.47 -13.93
N ASP A 139 10.57 -6.37 -12.60
CA ASP A 139 9.52 -6.93 -11.74
C ASP A 139 8.18 -6.23 -11.99
N PHE A 140 8.19 -4.91 -12.19
CA PHE A 140 6.99 -4.15 -12.58
C PHE A 140 6.40 -4.62 -13.91
N ILE A 141 7.25 -4.82 -14.92
CA ILE A 141 6.82 -5.34 -16.22
C ILE A 141 6.15 -6.70 -16.04
N CYS A 142 6.77 -7.61 -15.28
CA CYS A 142 6.20 -8.94 -15.02
C CYS A 142 4.84 -8.86 -14.30
N VAL A 143 4.69 -7.97 -13.32
CA VAL A 143 3.42 -7.76 -12.61
C VAL A 143 2.37 -7.19 -13.56
N ILE A 144 2.69 -6.18 -14.35
CA ILE A 144 1.77 -5.57 -15.32
C ILE A 144 1.30 -6.62 -16.36
N TRP A 145 2.23 -7.48 -16.82
CA TRP A 145 1.87 -8.55 -17.77
C TRP A 145 0.97 -9.62 -17.16
N ALA A 146 1.08 -9.86 -15.87
CA ALA A 146 0.23 -10.83 -15.16
C ALA A 146 -1.21 -10.32 -14.96
N MET A 147 -1.43 -9.00 -14.98
CA MET A 147 -2.72 -8.41 -14.68
C MET A 147 -3.74 -8.53 -15.84
N PRO A 148 -5.07 -8.56 -15.56
CA PRO A 148 -6.12 -8.63 -16.56
C PRO A 148 -6.21 -7.30 -17.34
N LYS A 149 -5.59 -7.25 -18.51
CA LYS A 149 -5.39 -6.03 -19.32
C LYS A 149 -6.67 -5.25 -19.59
N ARG A 150 -7.79 -5.95 -19.87
CA ARG A 150 -9.08 -5.31 -20.21
C ARG A 150 -9.60 -4.39 -19.10
N ALA A 151 -9.51 -4.83 -17.84
CA ALA A 151 -9.97 -4.03 -16.69
C ALA A 151 -9.12 -2.78 -16.49
N PHE A 152 -7.79 -2.93 -16.59
CA PHE A 152 -6.86 -1.83 -16.44
C PHE A 152 -6.96 -0.81 -17.58
N LEU A 153 -7.15 -1.25 -18.82
CA LEU A 153 -7.39 -0.37 -19.96
C LEU A 153 -8.70 0.42 -19.78
N ARG A 154 -9.79 -0.22 -19.38
CA ARG A 154 -11.07 0.48 -19.07
C ARG A 154 -10.88 1.55 -18.00
N ALA A 155 -10.15 1.24 -16.93
CA ALA A 155 -9.89 2.19 -15.85
C ALA A 155 -9.07 3.39 -16.32
N LEU A 156 -8.08 3.21 -17.17
CA LEU A 156 -7.28 4.27 -17.78
C LEU A 156 -8.14 5.21 -18.64
N PHE A 157 -9.01 4.65 -19.49
CA PHE A 157 -9.91 5.45 -20.34
C PHE A 157 -10.99 6.17 -19.53
N SER A 158 -11.55 5.56 -18.50
CA SER A 158 -12.51 6.19 -17.59
C SER A 158 -11.92 7.41 -16.88
N ARG A 159 -10.67 7.30 -16.43
CA ARG A 159 -9.94 8.39 -15.78
C ARG A 159 -9.70 9.56 -16.74
N ARG A 160 -9.33 9.28 -17.98
CA ARG A 160 -9.11 10.31 -19.01
C ARG A 160 -10.37 11.14 -19.29
N LYS A 161 -11.55 10.47 -19.31
CA LYS A 161 -12.85 11.15 -19.49
C LYS A 161 -13.22 12.07 -18.31
N ARG A 162 -12.89 11.69 -17.06
CA ARG A 162 -13.15 12.54 -15.88
C ARG A 162 -12.27 13.79 -15.86
N ILE A 163 -10.97 13.63 -16.13
CA ILE A 163 -10.05 14.79 -16.22
C ILE A 163 -10.47 15.74 -17.33
N ALA A 164 -10.95 15.22 -18.47
CA ALA A 164 -11.44 16.04 -19.57
C ALA A 164 -12.79 16.74 -19.28
N ARG A 165 -13.54 16.28 -18.25
CA ARG A 165 -14.81 16.91 -17.80
C ARG A 165 -14.64 17.86 -16.61
N GLY A 166 -13.43 18.01 -16.07
CA GLY A 166 -13.17 18.87 -14.92
C GLY A 166 -13.71 18.38 -13.58
N GLU A 167 -14.03 17.07 -13.47
CA GLU A 167 -14.52 16.44 -12.24
C GLU A 167 -13.38 15.81 -11.40
#